data_b1b0508ee0956d88e3c4817410b916f2
#
_entry.id   b1b0508ee0956d88e3c4817410b916f2
#
_cell.length_a   1.000
_cell.length_b   1.000
_cell.length_c   1.000
_cell.angle_alpha   90.00
_cell.angle_beta   90.00
_cell.angle_gamma   90.00
#
_symmetry.space_group_name_H-M   'P 1'
#
loop_
_entity.id
_entity.type
_entity.pdbx_description
1 polymer ?
#
loop_
_entity_poly.entity_id
_entity_poly.type
_entity_poly.pdbx_seq_one_letter_code
_entity_poly.pdbx_strand_id
1 'polypeptide(L)'
;MEKLFELFKGNSSSYIKSTVNGELDERGKRITSYTTVHEPVTLSEWQQHLDGKIRIGFKPEEDGMCMWGCIDVDPSSYTNYSQKKYVDIIKNFKLPLVAIKSKSGGLHIFVFFKQWADVQKTSEKLKKINDKYFMAQEIFPCNKALNMPYQNMNGTMEYAYDDDNNPILIEKFIEIAQQKKIDPEDFYKFRIKEYEPESMWNTYAPCVQKLIQEKWEGNNRNNYLFNVLVLEMKKNNANTVAELEEIGHNRNSQIFHNPLPRNEVTQLAKSVHKSNYDFQCPPKHPEYAPICNKELCKQRRLGIGEAIPEVIDEFTDITFIRDTKTIWYEFNYHDQRITVQPEDMKDEKTFRTRLLRYRVFWMTLPKSKKGPNPFEL
;
A
#
# COMPACT_ATOMS: atom_id res chain seq x y z
N MET A 1 11.32 -15.82 -23.06
CA MET A 1 12.03 -16.61 -22.04
C MET A 1 13.48 -16.18 -21.87
N GLU A 2 14.31 -16.16 -22.91
CA GLU A 2 15.72 -15.72 -22.83
C GLU A 2 15.90 -14.38 -22.13
N LYS A 3 15.07 -13.38 -22.46
CA LYS A 3 15.11 -12.06 -21.81
C LYS A 3 14.84 -12.12 -20.30
N LEU A 4 13.97 -13.03 -19.86
CA LEU A 4 13.70 -13.25 -18.43
C LEU A 4 14.89 -13.90 -17.75
N PHE A 5 15.47 -14.92 -18.37
CA PHE A 5 16.69 -15.58 -17.90
C PHE A 5 17.84 -14.58 -17.72
N GLU A 6 18.06 -13.71 -18.70
CA GLU A 6 19.08 -12.67 -18.64
C GLU A 6 18.79 -11.59 -17.57
N LEU A 7 17.52 -11.30 -17.25
CA LEU A 7 17.18 -10.38 -16.15
C LEU A 7 17.60 -10.91 -14.79
N PHE A 8 17.41 -12.22 -14.57
CA PHE A 8 17.67 -12.87 -13.30
C PHE A 8 19.00 -13.65 -13.29
N LYS A 9 19.94 -13.26 -14.13
CA LYS A 9 21.28 -13.87 -14.12
C LYS A 9 21.95 -13.69 -12.76
N GLY A 10 22.47 -14.76 -12.20
CA GLY A 10 23.09 -14.79 -10.88
C GLY A 10 23.95 -16.03 -10.72
N ASN A 11 23.93 -16.66 -9.55
CA ASN A 11 24.78 -17.81 -9.25
C ASN A 11 24.68 -18.93 -10.28
N SER A 12 25.82 -19.26 -10.90
CA SER A 12 25.92 -20.26 -11.93
C SER A 12 26.26 -21.65 -11.39
N SER A 13 26.64 -21.77 -10.12
CA SER A 13 27.09 -23.04 -9.52
C SER A 13 25.98 -23.86 -8.89
N SER A 14 24.87 -23.22 -8.52
CA SER A 14 23.78 -23.91 -7.85
C SER A 14 22.46 -23.11 -7.85
N TYR A 15 21.34 -23.82 -7.76
CA TYR A 15 20.03 -23.27 -7.55
C TYR A 15 19.20 -24.14 -6.60
N ILE A 16 18.13 -23.58 -6.04
CA ILE A 16 17.16 -24.33 -5.24
C ILE A 16 16.01 -24.73 -6.16
N LYS A 17 15.68 -26.01 -6.13
CA LYS A 17 14.47 -26.57 -6.75
C LYS A 17 13.50 -26.97 -5.68
N SER A 18 12.25 -26.54 -5.78
CA SER A 18 11.20 -27.01 -4.89
C SER A 18 10.02 -27.59 -5.67
N THR A 19 9.50 -28.68 -5.13
CA THR A 19 8.27 -29.32 -5.61
C THR A 19 7.26 -29.30 -4.48
N VAL A 20 6.00 -29.05 -4.82
CA VAL A 20 4.90 -29.08 -3.85
C VAL A 20 4.42 -30.53 -3.76
N ASN A 21 4.69 -31.16 -2.65
CA ASN A 21 4.09 -32.47 -2.33
C ASN A 21 2.62 -32.20 -1.96
N GLY A 22 1.69 -33.06 -2.40
CA GLY A 22 0.25 -32.88 -2.16
C GLY A 22 -0.18 -32.95 -0.69
N GLU A 23 0.75 -33.22 0.23
CA GLU A 23 0.53 -33.33 1.66
C GLU A 23 0.49 -31.97 2.35
N LEU A 24 -0.33 -31.84 3.38
CA LEU A 24 -0.43 -30.66 4.23
C LEU A 24 0.30 -30.90 5.55
N ASP A 25 0.98 -29.89 6.07
CA ASP A 25 1.55 -29.91 7.42
C ASP A 25 0.44 -29.75 8.47
N GLU A 26 0.80 -29.86 9.77
CA GLU A 26 -0.12 -29.72 10.91
C GLU A 26 -0.84 -28.37 10.96
N ARG A 27 -0.36 -27.36 10.20
CA ARG A 27 -0.93 -26.02 10.08
C ARG A 27 -1.77 -25.83 8.80
N GLY A 28 -1.99 -26.92 8.05
CA GLY A 28 -2.72 -26.88 6.78
C GLY A 28 -1.95 -26.25 5.61
N LYS A 29 -0.62 -26.06 5.73
CA LYS A 29 0.24 -25.61 4.64
C LYS A 29 0.76 -26.79 3.84
N ARG A 30 0.78 -26.67 2.52
CA ARG A 30 1.35 -27.67 1.64
C ARG A 30 2.84 -27.86 1.94
N ILE A 31 3.23 -29.11 2.19
CA ILE A 31 4.64 -29.48 2.41
C ILE A 31 5.40 -29.25 1.09
N THR A 32 6.45 -28.46 1.19
CA THR A 32 7.31 -28.15 0.06
C THR A 32 8.70 -28.76 0.33
N SER A 33 9.12 -29.66 -0.52
CA SER A 33 10.50 -30.16 -0.47
C SER A 33 11.44 -29.23 -1.21
N TYR A 34 12.56 -28.91 -0.61
CA TYR A 34 13.61 -28.08 -1.19
C TYR A 34 14.85 -28.94 -1.43
N THR A 35 15.38 -28.88 -2.62
CA THR A 35 16.63 -29.56 -3.00
C THR A 35 17.57 -28.54 -3.60
N THR A 36 18.82 -28.50 -3.12
CA THR A 36 19.88 -27.74 -3.77
C THR A 36 20.44 -28.57 -4.93
N VAL A 37 20.39 -28.00 -6.11
CA VAL A 37 20.98 -28.58 -7.33
C VAL A 37 22.32 -27.88 -7.57
N HIS A 38 23.41 -28.61 -7.63
CA HIS A 38 24.77 -28.08 -7.82
C HIS A 38 25.14 -28.03 -9.30
N GLU A 39 24.31 -27.37 -10.08
CA GLU A 39 24.46 -27.17 -11.52
C GLU A 39 23.87 -25.78 -11.87
N PRO A 40 24.27 -25.19 -13.01
CA PRO A 40 23.64 -23.98 -13.51
C PRO A 40 22.15 -24.19 -13.78
N VAL A 41 21.31 -23.19 -13.42
CA VAL A 41 19.94 -23.20 -13.90
C VAL A 41 19.90 -22.98 -15.40
N THR A 42 19.10 -23.77 -16.12
CA THR A 42 18.96 -23.67 -17.58
C THR A 42 17.61 -23.11 -18.01
N LEU A 43 17.47 -22.84 -19.30
CA LEU A 43 16.18 -22.43 -19.87
C LEU A 43 15.09 -23.51 -19.68
N SER A 44 15.48 -24.79 -19.58
CA SER A 44 14.55 -25.89 -19.32
C SER A 44 13.94 -25.79 -17.92
N GLU A 45 14.72 -25.51 -16.89
CA GLU A 45 14.21 -25.31 -15.53
C GLU A 45 13.33 -24.07 -15.45
N TRP A 46 13.70 -22.98 -16.13
CA TRP A 46 12.87 -21.80 -16.22
C TRP A 46 11.53 -22.11 -16.89
N GLN A 47 11.52 -22.90 -17.98
CA GLN A 47 10.25 -23.32 -18.61
C GLN A 47 9.39 -24.15 -17.66
N GLN A 48 10.00 -25.13 -16.96
CA GLN A 48 9.26 -25.93 -15.98
C GLN A 48 8.71 -25.08 -14.83
N HIS A 49 9.43 -24.02 -14.42
CA HIS A 49 8.97 -23.08 -13.42
C HIS A 49 7.76 -22.26 -13.92
N LEU A 50 7.84 -21.72 -15.13
CA LEU A 50 6.74 -20.99 -15.75
C LEU A 50 5.51 -21.87 -16.03
N ASP A 51 5.73 -23.16 -16.31
CA ASP A 51 4.67 -24.16 -16.45
C ASP A 51 4.07 -24.61 -15.09
N GLY A 52 4.63 -24.18 -13.97
CA GLY A 52 4.17 -24.56 -12.63
C GLY A 52 4.59 -25.95 -12.16
N LYS A 53 5.44 -26.66 -12.92
CA LYS A 53 5.91 -28.01 -12.59
C LYS A 53 6.91 -28.03 -11.43
N ILE A 54 7.75 -27.02 -11.35
CA ILE A 54 8.72 -26.80 -10.29
C ILE A 54 8.71 -25.33 -9.85
N ARG A 55 9.34 -25.03 -8.74
CA ARG A 55 9.74 -23.67 -8.37
C ARG A 55 11.26 -23.63 -8.31
N ILE A 56 11.84 -22.61 -8.89
CA ILE A 56 13.29 -22.34 -8.81
C ILE A 56 13.56 -21.12 -7.95
N GLY A 57 14.71 -21.13 -7.31
CA GLY A 57 15.24 -19.99 -6.58
C GLY A 57 16.76 -20.02 -6.59
N PHE A 58 17.39 -18.86 -6.64
CA PHE A 58 18.84 -18.77 -6.63
C PHE A 58 19.34 -17.46 -6.04
N LYS A 59 20.64 -17.41 -5.76
CA LYS A 59 21.30 -16.22 -5.24
C LYS A 59 21.61 -15.27 -6.39
N PRO A 60 21.48 -13.95 -6.18
CA PRO A 60 21.91 -12.97 -7.19
C PRO A 60 23.43 -12.92 -7.39
N GLU A 61 24.20 -13.40 -6.43
CA GLU A 61 25.66 -13.29 -6.39
C GLU A 61 26.38 -14.32 -7.24
N GLU A 62 27.34 -13.84 -8.02
CA GLU A 62 28.37 -14.60 -8.73
C GLU A 62 29.70 -13.86 -8.58
N ASP A 63 30.70 -14.50 -7.96
CA ASP A 63 32.07 -13.96 -7.78
C ASP A 63 32.09 -12.52 -7.18
N GLY A 64 31.26 -12.24 -6.19
CA GLY A 64 31.15 -10.93 -5.54
C GLY A 64 30.41 -9.88 -6.35
N MET A 65 29.79 -10.26 -7.46
CA MET A 65 29.03 -9.40 -8.36
C MET A 65 27.57 -9.87 -8.47
N CYS A 66 26.67 -9.00 -8.91
CA CYS A 66 25.25 -9.32 -9.12
C CYS A 66 24.68 -8.55 -10.32
N MET A 67 23.69 -9.14 -11.00
CA MET A 67 22.93 -8.48 -12.08
C MET A 67 21.60 -7.91 -11.58
N TRP A 68 21.20 -8.27 -10.40
CA TRP A 68 19.98 -7.79 -9.74
C TRP A 68 20.12 -7.81 -8.21
N GLY A 69 19.30 -7.03 -7.56
CA GLY A 69 19.11 -7.08 -6.11
C GLY A 69 17.62 -7.00 -5.76
N CYS A 70 17.27 -7.33 -4.53
CA CYS A 70 15.88 -7.34 -4.11
C CYS A 70 15.72 -6.91 -2.66
N ILE A 71 14.65 -6.19 -2.37
CA ILE A 71 14.12 -5.94 -1.03
C ILE A 71 12.90 -6.83 -0.87
N ASP A 72 12.91 -7.73 0.10
CA ASP A 72 11.81 -8.66 0.37
C ASP A 72 10.90 -8.11 1.49
N VAL A 73 9.70 -7.70 1.11
CA VAL A 73 8.69 -7.14 2.02
C VAL A 73 7.68 -8.23 2.38
N ASP A 74 7.82 -8.80 3.57
CA ASP A 74 6.90 -9.82 4.09
C ASP A 74 5.72 -9.16 4.82
N PRO A 75 4.45 -9.40 4.43
CA PRO A 75 3.28 -8.81 5.06
C PRO A 75 3.08 -9.22 6.51
N SER A 76 3.58 -10.38 6.92
CA SER A 76 3.48 -10.86 8.32
C SER A 76 4.24 -9.97 9.31
N SER A 77 5.17 -9.16 8.83
CA SER A 77 5.99 -8.25 9.64
C SER A 77 5.36 -6.87 9.85
N TYR A 78 4.20 -6.59 9.24
CA TYR A 78 3.58 -5.25 9.24
C TYR A 78 2.11 -5.29 9.62
N THR A 79 1.71 -4.50 10.60
CA THR A 79 0.30 -4.32 11.00
C THR A 79 -0.56 -3.62 9.95
N ASN A 80 0.05 -2.83 9.06
CA ASN A 80 -0.63 -2.06 8.01
C ASN A 80 0.05 -2.23 6.65
N TYR A 81 0.20 -3.48 6.20
CA TYR A 81 0.75 -3.76 4.88
C TYR A 81 -0.19 -3.24 3.79
N SER A 82 0.34 -2.45 2.87
CA SER A 82 -0.37 -1.99 1.68
C SER A 82 0.57 -2.05 0.48
N GLN A 83 0.31 -2.99 -0.42
CA GLN A 83 1.05 -3.13 -1.67
C GLN A 83 1.04 -1.84 -2.48
N LYS A 84 -0.12 -1.21 -2.63
CA LYS A 84 -0.27 0.04 -3.37
C LYS A 84 0.66 1.14 -2.83
N LYS A 85 0.77 1.26 -1.51
CA LYS A 85 1.68 2.23 -0.88
C LYS A 85 3.12 2.07 -1.37
N TYR A 86 3.60 0.83 -1.49
CA TYR A 86 4.98 0.58 -1.91
C TYR A 86 5.18 0.80 -3.42
N VAL A 87 4.19 0.47 -4.24
CA VAL A 87 4.20 0.80 -5.68
C VAL A 87 4.17 2.32 -5.88
N ASP A 88 3.32 3.04 -5.14
CA ASP A 88 3.25 4.50 -5.18
C ASP A 88 4.59 5.15 -4.75
N ILE A 89 5.29 4.60 -3.76
CA ILE A 89 6.62 5.05 -3.37
C ILE A 89 7.61 4.90 -4.54
N ILE A 90 7.64 3.74 -5.20
CA ILE A 90 8.52 3.50 -6.35
C ILE A 90 8.25 4.52 -7.46
N LYS A 91 6.98 4.77 -7.79
CA LYS A 91 6.54 5.73 -8.80
C LYS A 91 6.93 7.17 -8.44
N ASN A 92 6.50 7.63 -7.25
CA ASN A 92 6.63 9.02 -6.82
C ASN A 92 8.09 9.46 -6.65
N PHE A 93 8.94 8.56 -6.13
CA PHE A 93 10.37 8.83 -5.99
C PHE A 93 11.20 8.45 -7.22
N LYS A 94 10.52 7.96 -8.29
CA LYS A 94 11.18 7.49 -9.52
C LYS A 94 12.32 6.53 -9.23
N LEU A 95 12.07 5.60 -8.28
CA LEU A 95 13.07 4.60 -7.94
C LEU A 95 13.27 3.64 -9.11
N PRO A 96 14.51 3.27 -9.45
CA PRO A 96 14.78 2.32 -10.52
C PRO A 96 14.47 0.88 -10.04
N LEU A 97 13.26 0.69 -9.52
CA LEU A 97 12.82 -0.54 -8.89
C LEU A 97 11.54 -1.05 -9.55
N VAL A 98 11.33 -2.36 -9.48
CA VAL A 98 10.11 -3.03 -9.95
C VAL A 98 9.54 -3.90 -8.83
N ALA A 99 8.28 -3.71 -8.48
CA ALA A 99 7.60 -4.50 -7.48
C ALA A 99 6.92 -5.72 -8.10
N ILE A 100 7.12 -6.88 -7.49
CA ILE A 100 6.49 -8.15 -7.87
C ILE A 100 5.86 -8.75 -6.64
N LYS A 101 4.62 -9.22 -6.73
CA LYS A 101 3.94 -9.90 -5.64
C LYS A 101 4.65 -11.20 -5.29
N SER A 102 4.93 -11.40 -4.01
CA SER A 102 5.53 -12.64 -3.52
C SER A 102 4.47 -13.73 -3.27
N LYS A 103 4.90 -14.98 -3.13
CA LYS A 103 4.03 -16.13 -2.82
C LYS A 103 3.21 -15.94 -1.54
N SER A 104 3.78 -15.29 -0.54
CA SER A 104 3.15 -15.01 0.77
C SER A 104 2.18 -13.82 0.75
N GLY A 105 2.04 -13.15 -0.40
CA GLY A 105 1.22 -11.94 -0.54
C GLY A 105 1.96 -10.65 -0.23
N GLY A 106 3.27 -10.71 0.03
CA GLY A 106 4.17 -9.55 0.14
C GLY A 106 4.68 -9.07 -1.20
N LEU A 107 5.81 -8.37 -1.19
CA LEU A 107 6.46 -7.83 -2.38
C LEU A 107 7.93 -8.17 -2.41
N HIS A 108 8.40 -8.65 -3.55
CA HIS A 108 9.80 -8.61 -3.94
C HIS A 108 10.03 -7.35 -4.78
N ILE A 109 10.86 -6.44 -4.31
CA ILE A 109 11.14 -5.16 -4.98
C ILE A 109 12.53 -5.23 -5.58
N PHE A 110 12.60 -5.42 -6.90
CA PHE A 110 13.84 -5.67 -7.62
C PHE A 110 14.47 -4.41 -8.18
N VAL A 111 15.80 -4.36 -8.15
CA VAL A 111 16.64 -3.54 -9.04
C VAL A 111 17.32 -4.46 -10.06
N PHE A 112 17.40 -4.02 -11.30
CA PHE A 112 18.11 -4.72 -12.38
C PHE A 112 19.22 -3.83 -12.92
N PHE A 113 20.40 -4.44 -13.16
CA PHE A 113 21.56 -3.71 -13.65
C PHE A 113 21.82 -3.96 -15.14
N LYS A 114 22.41 -2.97 -15.79
CA LYS A 114 22.86 -3.08 -17.19
C LYS A 114 24.09 -3.95 -17.34
N GLN A 115 24.92 -3.99 -16.30
CA GLN A 115 26.15 -4.77 -16.20
C GLN A 115 26.34 -5.28 -14.77
N TRP A 116 27.28 -6.14 -14.53
CA TRP A 116 27.58 -6.69 -13.23
C TRP A 116 27.90 -5.58 -12.21
N ALA A 117 27.24 -5.61 -11.08
CA ALA A 117 27.33 -4.65 -9.98
C ALA A 117 28.00 -5.29 -8.76
N ASP A 118 28.78 -4.54 -8.01
CA ASP A 118 29.39 -4.99 -6.77
C ASP A 118 28.33 -5.32 -5.72
N VAL A 119 28.42 -6.53 -5.13
CA VAL A 119 27.46 -7.07 -4.16
C VAL A 119 27.37 -6.20 -2.91
N GLN A 120 28.52 -5.78 -2.37
CA GLN A 120 28.57 -5.01 -1.13
C GLN A 120 27.94 -3.63 -1.32
N LYS A 121 28.35 -2.90 -2.37
CA LYS A 121 27.80 -1.57 -2.68
C LYS A 121 26.30 -1.64 -2.98
N THR A 122 25.88 -2.71 -3.68
CA THR A 122 24.45 -2.94 -3.97
C THR A 122 23.65 -3.16 -2.69
N SER A 123 24.12 -4.03 -1.80
CA SER A 123 23.47 -4.31 -0.53
C SER A 123 23.40 -3.07 0.37
N GLU A 124 24.50 -2.31 0.47
CA GLU A 124 24.53 -1.05 1.23
C GLU A 124 23.54 -0.01 0.68
N LYS A 125 23.45 0.08 -0.65
CA LYS A 125 22.52 1.01 -1.30
C LYS A 125 21.07 0.59 -1.12
N LEU A 126 20.77 -0.67 -1.32
CA LEU A 126 19.43 -1.22 -1.08
C LEU A 126 19.03 -1.08 0.40
N LYS A 127 19.97 -1.28 1.34
CA LYS A 127 19.72 -1.06 2.75
C LYS A 127 19.31 0.39 3.03
N LYS A 128 20.02 1.38 2.50
CA LYS A 128 19.67 2.80 2.64
C LYS A 128 18.29 3.12 2.06
N ILE A 129 17.94 2.53 0.91
CA ILE A 129 16.61 2.67 0.28
C ILE A 129 15.55 1.99 1.17
N ASN A 130 15.85 0.79 1.67
CA ASN A 130 14.96 0.03 2.53
C ASN A 130 14.66 0.75 3.84
N ASP A 131 15.69 1.20 4.55
CA ASP A 131 15.55 1.90 5.83
C ASP A 131 14.75 3.20 5.69
N LYS A 132 14.76 3.79 4.49
CA LYS A 132 14.02 5.02 4.21
C LYS A 132 12.58 4.79 3.80
N TYR A 133 12.29 3.76 3.02
CA TYR A 133 11.01 3.65 2.34
C TYR A 133 10.19 2.39 2.65
N PHE A 134 10.86 1.27 2.92
CA PHE A 134 10.18 -0.03 2.96
C PHE A 134 10.24 -0.70 4.33
N MET A 135 11.33 -0.53 5.08
CA MET A 135 11.56 -1.15 6.39
C MET A 135 11.44 -2.69 6.38
N ALA A 136 11.78 -3.31 5.25
CA ALA A 136 11.75 -4.75 5.09
C ALA A 136 12.85 -5.44 5.89
N GLN A 137 12.66 -6.73 6.21
CA GLN A 137 13.59 -7.50 7.02
C GLN A 137 14.73 -8.11 6.19
N GLU A 138 14.47 -8.46 4.92
CA GLU A 138 15.46 -9.14 4.08
C GLU A 138 15.82 -8.33 2.84
N ILE A 139 17.13 -8.32 2.53
CA ILE A 139 17.70 -7.66 1.37
C ILE A 139 18.62 -8.64 0.66
N PHE A 140 18.51 -8.72 -0.66
CA PHE A 140 19.37 -9.50 -1.53
C PHE A 140 20.23 -8.55 -2.39
N PRO A 141 21.52 -8.87 -2.62
CA PRO A 141 22.21 -10.15 -2.37
C PRO A 141 22.46 -10.42 -0.88
N CYS A 142 22.26 -11.69 -0.49
CA CYS A 142 22.63 -12.24 0.81
C CYS A 142 22.88 -13.75 0.64
N ASN A 143 23.26 -14.45 1.73
CA ASN A 143 23.53 -15.90 1.69
C ASN A 143 22.31 -16.79 1.47
N LYS A 144 21.14 -16.23 1.17
CA LYS A 144 19.92 -16.98 0.87
C LYS A 144 19.60 -16.91 -0.62
N ALA A 145 18.90 -17.92 -1.10
CA ALA A 145 18.30 -17.91 -2.43
C ALA A 145 16.91 -17.30 -2.36
N LEU A 146 16.55 -16.50 -3.37
CA LEU A 146 15.22 -15.94 -3.55
C LEU A 146 14.44 -16.78 -4.56
N ASN A 147 13.19 -17.08 -4.27
CA ASN A 147 12.29 -17.72 -5.23
C ASN A 147 11.99 -16.79 -6.41
N MET A 148 12.05 -17.32 -7.61
CA MET A 148 11.79 -16.57 -8.81
C MET A 148 10.29 -16.32 -9.00
N PRO A 149 9.92 -15.18 -9.56
CA PRO A 149 8.53 -14.82 -9.79
C PRO A 149 7.91 -15.53 -10.99
N TYR A 150 6.59 -15.37 -11.17
CA TYR A 150 5.81 -15.94 -12.29
C TYR A 150 5.76 -17.47 -12.34
N GLN A 151 5.95 -18.15 -11.22
CA GLN A 151 5.70 -19.59 -11.19
C GLN A 151 4.25 -19.88 -11.61
N ASN A 152 4.07 -20.88 -12.49
CA ASN A 152 2.77 -21.17 -13.11
C ASN A 152 2.19 -19.95 -13.83
N MET A 153 2.85 -19.47 -14.85
CA MET A 153 2.58 -18.22 -15.56
C MET A 153 1.10 -17.99 -15.90
N ASN A 154 0.37 -19.04 -16.29
CA ASN A 154 -1.04 -18.95 -16.69
C ASN A 154 -2.04 -18.86 -15.52
N GLY A 155 -1.60 -19.16 -14.31
CA GLY A 155 -2.41 -19.11 -13.08
C GLY A 155 -1.66 -18.50 -11.90
N THR A 156 -0.58 -17.74 -12.18
CA THR A 156 0.25 -17.17 -11.14
C THR A 156 -0.46 -16.11 -10.34
N MET A 157 -0.17 -16.08 -9.04
CA MET A 157 -0.49 -14.96 -8.16
C MET A 157 0.73 -14.06 -7.91
N GLU A 158 1.89 -14.39 -8.53
CA GLU A 158 3.19 -13.75 -8.30
C GLU A 158 3.54 -12.87 -9.51
N TYR A 159 2.74 -11.87 -9.77
CA TYR A 159 2.87 -10.95 -10.91
C TYR A 159 3.49 -9.62 -10.50
N ALA A 160 4.13 -8.94 -11.45
CA ALA A 160 4.63 -7.59 -11.27
C ALA A 160 3.48 -6.58 -11.39
N TYR A 161 3.75 -5.36 -10.94
CA TYR A 161 2.84 -4.24 -11.02
C TYR A 161 3.43 -3.13 -11.89
N ASP A 162 2.55 -2.49 -12.67
CA ASP A 162 2.89 -1.23 -13.33
C ASP A 162 2.85 -0.05 -12.34
N ASP A 163 3.17 1.14 -12.82
CA ASP A 163 3.20 2.35 -12.01
C ASP A 163 1.79 2.80 -11.53
N ASP A 164 0.72 2.24 -12.08
CA ASP A 164 -0.66 2.49 -11.66
C ASP A 164 -1.21 1.38 -10.75
N ASN A 165 -0.32 0.49 -10.29
CA ASN A 165 -0.60 -0.63 -9.39
C ASN A 165 -1.50 -1.71 -10.01
N ASN A 166 -1.51 -1.84 -11.34
CA ASN A 166 -2.19 -2.93 -12.01
C ASN A 166 -1.26 -4.14 -12.15
N PRO A 167 -1.78 -5.37 -11.97
CA PRO A 167 -1.01 -6.57 -12.26
C PRO A 167 -0.72 -6.67 -13.77
N ILE A 168 0.51 -7.01 -14.10
CA ILE A 168 0.97 -7.11 -15.48
C ILE A 168 1.47 -8.50 -15.83
N LEU A 169 1.30 -8.88 -17.10
CA LEU A 169 1.81 -10.11 -17.65
C LEU A 169 3.34 -10.09 -17.77
N ILE A 170 3.92 -11.26 -17.90
CA ILE A 170 5.38 -11.44 -17.92
C ILE A 170 6.08 -10.67 -19.05
N GLU A 171 5.45 -10.56 -20.22
CA GLU A 171 5.99 -9.81 -21.35
C GLU A 171 6.13 -8.32 -21.01
N LYS A 172 5.09 -7.74 -20.41
CA LYS A 172 5.09 -6.34 -19.98
C LYS A 172 6.05 -6.09 -18.83
N PHE A 173 6.14 -7.03 -17.90
CA PHE A 173 7.15 -7.00 -16.83
C PHE A 173 8.58 -6.95 -17.41
N ILE A 174 8.89 -7.83 -18.37
CA ILE A 174 10.21 -7.86 -19.01
C ILE A 174 10.51 -6.50 -19.69
N GLU A 175 9.53 -5.92 -20.38
CA GLU A 175 9.67 -4.61 -21.02
C GLU A 175 10.00 -3.54 -19.98
N ILE A 176 9.22 -3.43 -18.91
CA ILE A 176 9.41 -2.44 -17.83
C ILE A 176 10.75 -2.67 -17.13
N ALA A 177 11.10 -3.91 -16.82
CA ALA A 177 12.37 -4.25 -16.17
C ALA A 177 13.56 -3.86 -17.04
N GLN A 178 13.49 -4.08 -18.34
CA GLN A 178 14.53 -3.65 -19.28
C GLN A 178 14.67 -2.12 -19.36
N GLN A 179 13.55 -1.39 -19.35
CA GLN A 179 13.56 0.08 -19.34
C GLN A 179 14.11 0.65 -18.03
N LYS A 180 13.83 0.00 -16.90
CA LYS A 180 14.31 0.40 -15.57
C LYS A 180 15.71 -0.09 -15.22
N LYS A 181 16.38 -0.87 -16.11
CA LYS A 181 17.79 -1.25 -15.88
C LYS A 181 18.65 0.00 -15.70
N ILE A 182 19.41 0.00 -14.61
CA ILE A 182 20.28 1.10 -14.24
C ILE A 182 21.75 0.69 -14.31
N ASP A 183 22.61 1.64 -14.60
CA ASP A 183 24.05 1.46 -14.49
C ASP A 183 24.43 1.35 -13.00
N PRO A 184 25.30 0.43 -12.56
CA PRO A 184 25.69 0.29 -11.18
C PRO A 184 26.19 1.59 -10.53
N GLU A 185 27.02 2.36 -11.23
CA GLU A 185 27.53 3.61 -10.70
C GLU A 185 26.43 4.68 -10.54
N ASP A 186 25.47 4.73 -11.45
CA ASP A 186 24.31 5.61 -11.34
C ASP A 186 23.41 5.19 -10.17
N PHE A 187 23.25 3.89 -9.95
CA PHE A 187 22.50 3.37 -8.80
C PHE A 187 23.17 3.73 -7.48
N TYR A 188 24.48 3.60 -7.36
CA TYR A 188 25.19 3.96 -6.14
C TYR A 188 25.13 5.47 -5.85
N LYS A 189 25.16 6.30 -6.88
CA LYS A 189 25.03 7.77 -6.79
C LYS A 189 23.59 8.25 -6.70
N PHE A 190 22.61 7.37 -6.93
CA PHE A 190 21.19 7.76 -6.89
C PHE A 190 20.88 8.45 -5.56
N ARG A 191 20.41 9.68 -5.62
CA ARG A 191 20.05 10.43 -4.42
C ARG A 191 18.74 9.89 -3.88
N ILE A 192 18.80 9.25 -2.73
CA ILE A 192 17.63 8.91 -1.93
C ILE A 192 17.10 10.26 -1.43
N LYS A 193 16.08 10.77 -2.12
CA LYS A 193 15.41 11.99 -1.69
C LYS A 193 14.95 11.76 -0.26
N GLU A 194 15.14 12.76 0.60
CA GLU A 194 14.42 12.69 1.85
C GLU A 194 12.95 12.52 1.49
N TYR A 195 12.36 11.48 2.02
CA TYR A 195 10.94 11.38 2.14
C TYR A 195 10.59 12.50 3.14
N GLU A 196 10.53 13.72 2.62
CA GLU A 196 9.47 14.55 3.14
C GLU A 196 8.26 13.72 2.80
N PRO A 197 7.55 13.18 3.81
CA PRO A 197 6.28 12.58 3.51
C PRO A 197 5.46 13.66 2.84
N GLU A 198 5.52 13.74 1.50
CA GLU A 198 4.38 14.14 0.67
C GLU A 198 3.38 13.03 0.90
N SER A 199 3.34 13.09 1.85
CA SER A 199 3.07 13.01 3.24
C SER A 199 1.83 12.20 3.34
N MET A 200 1.82 11.33 4.23
CA MET A 200 0.63 11.07 5.04
C MET A 200 -0.33 12.29 5.08
N TRP A 201 0.19 13.49 4.93
CA TRP A 201 -0.49 14.78 4.92
C TRP A 201 -1.11 15.20 3.57
N ASN A 202 -0.66 14.69 2.42
CA ASN A 202 -1.37 14.91 1.14
C ASN A 202 -2.74 14.23 1.12
N THR A 203 -2.97 13.35 2.07
CA THR A 203 -4.28 12.75 2.33
C THR A 203 -5.09 13.50 3.38
N TYR A 204 -4.57 14.59 3.94
CA TYR A 204 -5.27 15.48 4.89
C TYR A 204 -5.81 16.72 4.19
N ALA A 205 -6.81 17.34 4.83
CA ALA A 205 -7.28 18.64 4.40
C ALA A 205 -6.10 19.63 4.39
N PRO A 206 -5.98 20.49 3.37
CA PRO A 206 -4.89 21.47 3.27
C PRO A 206 -4.74 22.35 4.52
N CYS A 207 -5.84 22.68 5.19
CA CYS A 207 -5.84 23.44 6.44
C CYS A 207 -5.16 22.66 7.58
N VAL A 208 -5.43 21.36 7.72
CA VAL A 208 -4.77 20.51 8.73
C VAL A 208 -3.28 20.37 8.43
N GLN A 209 -2.93 20.20 7.16
CA GLN A 209 -1.54 20.18 6.74
C GLN A 209 -0.81 21.47 7.10
N LYS A 210 -1.44 22.62 6.83
CA LYS A 210 -0.87 23.92 7.16
C LYS A 210 -0.68 24.10 8.66
N LEU A 211 -1.66 23.68 9.49
CA LEU A 211 -1.54 23.68 10.96
C LEU A 211 -0.29 22.91 11.45
N ILE A 212 0.01 21.79 10.81
CA ILE A 212 1.15 20.96 11.20
C ILE A 212 2.49 21.56 10.74
N GLN A 213 2.51 22.12 9.52
CA GLN A 213 3.73 22.71 8.96
C GLN A 213 4.14 24.00 9.68
N GLU A 214 3.17 24.87 10.00
CA GLU A 214 3.43 26.19 10.55
C GLU A 214 3.29 26.25 12.07
N LYS A 215 2.71 25.24 12.69
CA LYS A 215 2.25 25.21 14.08
C LYS A 215 1.42 26.44 14.47
N TRP A 216 0.35 26.20 15.19
CA TRP A 216 -0.58 27.26 15.59
C TRP A 216 -0.20 27.89 16.93
N GLU A 217 -0.13 29.21 17.01
CA GLU A 217 0.18 29.96 18.22
C GLU A 217 -1.04 30.66 18.85
N GLY A 218 -2.15 30.72 18.12
CA GLY A 218 -3.32 31.49 18.53
C GLY A 218 -4.26 30.77 19.50
N ASN A 219 -5.40 31.42 19.74
CA ASN A 219 -6.53 30.89 20.50
C ASN A 219 -7.27 29.77 19.71
N ASN A 220 -8.38 29.25 20.30
CA ASN A 220 -9.23 28.23 19.70
C ASN A 220 -8.56 26.83 19.47
N ARG A 221 -7.49 26.52 20.20
CA ARG A 221 -6.79 25.23 20.09
C ARG A 221 -7.72 24.03 20.26
N ASN A 222 -8.70 24.12 21.16
CA ASN A 222 -9.70 23.07 21.37
C ASN A 222 -10.51 22.79 20.10
N ASN A 223 -10.98 23.82 19.40
CA ASN A 223 -11.77 23.69 18.18
C ASN A 223 -10.93 23.09 17.05
N TYR A 224 -9.67 23.53 16.94
CA TYR A 224 -8.76 22.96 15.95
C TYR A 224 -8.49 21.48 16.22
N LEU A 225 -8.11 21.11 17.45
CA LEU A 225 -7.82 19.72 17.77
C LEU A 225 -9.06 18.83 17.69
N PHE A 226 -10.22 19.33 18.15
CA PHE A 226 -11.50 18.60 18.02
C PHE A 226 -11.77 18.24 16.56
N ASN A 227 -11.68 19.21 15.67
CA ASN A 227 -11.96 19.00 14.24
C ASN A 227 -10.93 18.08 13.59
N VAL A 228 -9.66 18.17 13.98
CA VAL A 228 -8.61 17.23 13.55
C VAL A 228 -8.91 15.82 14.05
N LEU A 229 -9.33 15.64 15.29
CA LEU A 229 -9.69 14.33 15.83
C LEU A 229 -10.91 13.72 15.13
N VAL A 230 -11.89 14.53 14.73
CA VAL A 230 -13.00 14.05 13.89
C VAL A 230 -12.49 13.49 12.56
N LEU A 231 -11.54 14.17 11.92
CA LEU A 231 -10.92 13.68 10.69
C LEU A 231 -10.11 12.40 10.92
N GLU A 232 -9.33 12.35 12.01
CA GLU A 232 -8.51 11.18 12.36
C GLU A 232 -9.37 9.97 12.67
N MET A 233 -10.44 10.13 13.43
CA MET A 233 -11.37 9.04 13.72
C MET A 233 -11.95 8.43 12.44
N LYS A 234 -12.38 9.28 11.50
CA LYS A 234 -12.96 8.83 10.23
C LYS A 234 -11.92 8.20 9.29
N LYS A 235 -10.67 8.69 9.32
CA LYS A 235 -9.61 8.24 8.44
C LYS A 235 -8.92 6.98 8.91
N ASN A 236 -8.60 6.89 10.19
CA ASN A 236 -7.74 5.83 10.76
C ASN A 236 -8.56 4.72 11.42
N ASN A 237 -9.88 4.76 11.34
CA ASN A 237 -10.76 3.79 12.02
C ASN A 237 -10.43 3.65 13.52
N ALA A 238 -10.13 4.77 14.20
CA ALA A 238 -9.95 4.73 15.64
C ALA A 238 -11.26 4.23 16.29
N ASN A 239 -11.28 2.98 16.70
CA ASN A 239 -12.48 2.31 17.19
C ASN A 239 -12.64 2.44 18.70
N THR A 240 -11.62 2.92 19.40
CA THR A 240 -11.61 3.10 20.86
C THR A 240 -11.24 4.53 21.24
N VAL A 241 -11.71 4.93 22.41
CA VAL A 241 -11.32 6.24 23.00
C VAL A 241 -9.81 6.29 23.23
N ALA A 242 -9.18 5.18 23.64
CA ALA A 242 -7.75 5.13 23.93
C ALA A 242 -6.90 5.39 22.68
N GLU A 243 -7.26 4.76 21.54
CA GLU A 243 -6.58 5.00 20.26
C GLU A 243 -6.72 6.47 19.83
N LEU A 244 -7.93 7.04 19.96
CA LEU A 244 -8.17 8.43 19.59
C LEU A 244 -7.46 9.41 20.54
N GLU A 245 -7.31 9.05 21.82
CA GLU A 245 -6.55 9.83 22.80
C GLU A 245 -5.06 9.86 22.45
N GLU A 246 -4.47 8.70 22.10
CA GLU A 246 -3.07 8.61 21.68
C GLU A 246 -2.82 9.45 20.42
N ILE A 247 -3.68 9.31 19.41
CA ILE A 247 -3.64 10.15 18.21
C ILE A 247 -3.75 11.64 18.60
N GLY A 248 -4.66 11.95 19.49
CA GLY A 248 -4.89 13.31 19.98
C GLY A 248 -3.64 13.93 20.63
N HIS A 249 -2.94 13.20 21.47
CA HIS A 249 -1.69 13.67 22.08
C HIS A 249 -0.62 13.93 21.02
N ASN A 250 -0.47 13.03 20.07
CA ASN A 250 0.48 13.19 18.98
C ASN A 250 0.15 14.43 18.11
N ARG A 251 -1.11 14.62 17.75
CA ARG A 251 -1.54 15.78 16.95
C ARG A 251 -1.43 17.09 17.71
N ASN A 252 -1.78 17.09 18.99
CA ASN A 252 -1.67 18.25 19.85
C ASN A 252 -0.25 18.84 19.86
N SER A 253 0.76 17.99 20.01
CA SER A 253 2.17 18.39 19.99
C SER A 253 2.68 18.82 18.60
N GLN A 254 2.11 18.26 17.53
CA GLN A 254 2.49 18.59 16.16
C GLN A 254 1.89 19.90 15.67
N ILE A 255 0.64 20.20 16.08
CA ILE A 255 -0.14 21.31 15.56
C ILE A 255 0.12 22.61 16.33
N PHE A 256 0.39 22.53 17.64
CA PHE A 256 0.47 23.71 18.48
C PHE A 256 1.87 23.96 19.03
N HIS A 257 2.30 25.23 19.05
CA HIS A 257 3.49 25.64 19.78
C HIS A 257 3.29 25.43 21.30
N ASN A 258 2.11 25.77 21.80
CA ASN A 258 1.71 25.52 23.19
C ASN A 258 0.61 24.47 23.21
N PRO A 259 0.93 23.18 23.34
CA PRO A 259 -0.04 22.10 23.35
C PRO A 259 -1.08 22.25 24.46
N LEU A 260 -2.30 21.73 24.22
CA LEU A 260 -3.33 21.63 25.24
C LEU A 260 -2.92 20.70 26.37
N PRO A 261 -3.38 20.94 27.60
CA PRO A 261 -3.19 20.02 28.72
C PRO A 261 -3.75 18.62 28.42
N ARG A 262 -3.10 17.60 29.00
CA ARG A 262 -3.44 16.21 28.73
C ARG A 262 -4.92 15.86 29.00
N ASN A 263 -5.47 16.38 30.09
CA ASN A 263 -6.87 16.17 30.45
C ASN A 263 -7.84 16.75 29.41
N GLU A 264 -7.50 17.88 28.77
CA GLU A 264 -8.34 18.46 27.72
C GLU A 264 -8.33 17.60 26.46
N VAL A 265 -7.17 17.07 26.07
CA VAL A 265 -7.04 16.14 24.92
C VAL A 265 -7.88 14.88 25.18
N THR A 266 -7.82 14.31 26.38
CA THR A 266 -8.63 13.15 26.79
C THR A 266 -10.13 13.45 26.69
N GLN A 267 -10.56 14.64 27.14
CA GLN A 267 -11.97 15.04 27.04
C GLN A 267 -12.43 15.22 25.58
N LEU A 268 -11.57 15.81 24.74
CA LEU A 268 -11.86 15.96 23.31
C LEU A 268 -11.99 14.59 22.64
N ALA A 269 -11.07 13.67 22.90
CA ALA A 269 -11.12 12.30 22.36
C ALA A 269 -12.43 11.57 22.76
N LYS A 270 -12.81 11.64 24.03
CA LYS A 270 -14.09 11.10 24.52
C LYS A 270 -15.29 11.74 23.83
N SER A 271 -15.29 13.06 23.66
CA SER A 271 -16.39 13.80 23.02
C SER A 271 -16.52 13.40 21.55
N VAL A 272 -15.41 13.37 20.81
CA VAL A 272 -15.40 12.99 19.39
C VAL A 272 -15.85 11.55 19.21
N HIS A 273 -15.38 10.62 20.05
CA HIS A 273 -15.73 9.21 19.95
C HIS A 273 -17.21 8.93 20.25
N LYS A 274 -17.81 9.71 21.19
CA LYS A 274 -19.19 9.51 21.63
C LYS A 274 -20.22 9.78 20.53
N SER A 275 -19.92 10.66 19.57
CA SER A 275 -20.87 11.15 18.58
C SER A 275 -20.26 11.12 17.19
N ASN A 276 -21.10 10.87 16.18
CA ASN A 276 -20.67 10.85 14.80
C ASN A 276 -20.61 12.27 14.23
N TYR A 277 -19.54 12.99 14.56
CA TYR A 277 -19.33 14.35 14.04
C TYR A 277 -18.78 14.34 12.62
N ASP A 278 -19.08 15.40 11.87
CA ASP A 278 -18.47 15.69 10.59
C ASP A 278 -17.39 16.76 10.73
N PHE A 279 -16.34 16.68 9.91
CA PHE A 279 -15.34 17.73 9.84
C PHE A 279 -15.98 19.04 9.42
N GLN A 280 -15.76 20.09 10.19
CA GLN A 280 -16.39 21.38 9.98
C GLN A 280 -15.46 22.32 9.23
N CYS A 281 -15.94 22.91 8.14
CA CYS A 281 -15.25 23.92 7.34
C CYS A 281 -15.87 25.32 7.51
N PRO A 282 -15.16 26.39 7.12
CA PRO A 282 -15.83 27.71 7.02
C PRO A 282 -17.04 27.65 6.08
N PRO A 283 -18.19 28.33 6.40
CA PRO A 283 -18.36 29.28 7.49
C PRO A 283 -18.68 28.68 8.87
N LYS A 284 -18.92 27.36 8.99
CA LYS A 284 -19.30 26.75 10.29
C LYS A 284 -18.14 26.81 11.31
N HIS A 285 -16.91 26.77 10.85
CA HIS A 285 -15.69 26.97 11.63
C HIS A 285 -14.88 28.13 11.05
N PRO A 286 -15.23 29.39 11.37
CA PRO A 286 -14.61 30.56 10.77
C PRO A 286 -13.10 30.67 11.05
N GLU A 287 -12.62 30.09 12.15
CA GLU A 287 -11.22 30.06 12.53
C GLU A 287 -10.34 29.35 11.48
N TYR A 288 -10.89 28.44 10.69
CA TYR A 288 -10.18 27.80 9.59
C TYR A 288 -10.08 28.66 8.33
N ALA A 289 -10.82 29.77 8.22
CA ALA A 289 -10.83 30.61 7.03
C ALA A 289 -9.42 31.08 6.59
N PRO A 290 -8.54 31.53 7.50
CA PRO A 290 -7.19 32.00 7.12
C PRO A 290 -6.27 30.91 6.57
N ILE A 291 -6.55 29.66 6.91
CA ILE A 291 -5.70 28.50 6.53
C ILE A 291 -6.40 27.58 5.52
N CYS A 292 -7.63 27.89 5.14
CA CYS A 292 -8.42 27.09 4.21
C CYS A 292 -7.95 27.31 2.77
N ASN A 293 -7.68 26.22 2.05
CA ASN A 293 -7.46 26.24 0.61
C ASN A 293 -8.50 25.34 -0.07
N LYS A 294 -9.64 25.94 -0.45
CA LYS A 294 -10.76 25.24 -1.05
C LYS A 294 -10.40 24.53 -2.36
N GLU A 295 -9.60 25.18 -3.21
CA GLU A 295 -9.21 24.62 -4.52
C GLU A 295 -8.35 23.37 -4.35
N LEU A 296 -7.33 23.43 -3.49
CA LEU A 296 -6.49 22.26 -3.21
C LEU A 296 -7.29 21.16 -2.50
N CYS A 297 -8.25 21.50 -1.65
CA CYS A 297 -9.12 20.55 -0.99
C CYS A 297 -10.01 19.80 -1.99
N LYS A 298 -10.54 20.48 -2.99
CA LYS A 298 -11.30 19.89 -4.10
C LYS A 298 -10.41 18.95 -4.93
N GLN A 299 -9.22 19.40 -5.29
CA GLN A 299 -8.25 18.57 -6.04
C GLN A 299 -7.89 17.27 -5.31
N ARG A 300 -7.79 17.32 -3.98
CA ARG A 300 -7.51 16.13 -3.16
C ARG A 300 -8.73 15.24 -2.94
N ARG A 301 -9.90 15.61 -3.41
CA ARG A 301 -11.16 14.85 -3.30
C ARG A 301 -11.46 14.35 -1.87
N LEU A 302 -11.23 15.20 -0.89
CA LEU A 302 -11.37 14.80 0.52
C LEU A 302 -12.82 14.79 1.01
N GLY A 303 -13.77 15.26 0.19
CA GLY A 303 -15.18 15.34 0.56
C GLY A 303 -15.45 16.23 1.79
N ILE A 304 -14.51 17.12 2.10
CA ILE A 304 -14.56 18.04 3.24
C ILE A 304 -14.83 19.43 2.69
N GLY A 305 -15.88 20.09 3.19
CA GLY A 305 -16.25 21.43 2.77
C GLY A 305 -17.65 21.50 2.15
N GLU A 306 -18.13 22.72 1.85
CA GLU A 306 -19.48 22.98 1.34
C GLU A 306 -19.72 22.49 -0.10
N ALA A 307 -18.66 22.31 -0.86
CA ALA A 307 -18.76 21.72 -2.18
C ALA A 307 -18.21 20.29 -2.11
N ILE A 308 -19.11 19.33 -2.03
CA ILE A 308 -18.81 18.00 -2.52
C ILE A 308 -18.34 18.21 -3.97
N PRO A 309 -17.15 17.75 -4.34
CA PRO A 309 -16.65 17.94 -5.71
C PRO A 309 -17.70 17.44 -6.70
N GLU A 310 -17.91 18.17 -7.78
CA GLU A 310 -18.79 17.73 -8.88
C GLU A 310 -18.28 16.45 -9.55
N VAL A 311 -17.01 16.11 -9.36
CA VAL A 311 -16.44 14.86 -9.80
C VAL A 311 -16.49 13.87 -8.65
N ILE A 312 -17.57 13.16 -8.60
CA ILE A 312 -17.78 12.06 -7.69
C ILE A 312 -17.48 10.81 -8.48
N ASP A 313 -16.59 10.02 -7.93
CA ASP A 313 -16.37 8.69 -8.45
C ASP A 313 -17.68 7.91 -8.26
N GLU A 314 -18.26 7.47 -9.34
CA GLU A 314 -19.46 6.64 -9.33
C GLU A 314 -19.08 5.20 -9.04
N PHE A 315 -19.94 4.50 -8.30
CA PHE A 315 -19.87 3.06 -8.26
C PHE A 315 -20.18 2.53 -9.64
N THR A 316 -19.32 1.70 -10.18
CA THR A 316 -19.53 1.09 -11.49
C THR A 316 -20.62 0.06 -11.43
N ASP A 317 -20.83 -0.57 -10.29
CA ASP A 317 -21.86 -1.59 -10.11
C ASP A 317 -22.21 -1.80 -8.63
N ILE A 318 -23.45 -2.24 -8.37
CA ILE A 318 -23.90 -2.76 -7.08
C ILE A 318 -24.47 -4.15 -7.31
N THR A 319 -23.93 -5.14 -6.62
CA THR A 319 -24.45 -6.50 -6.65
C THR A 319 -25.03 -6.87 -5.29
N PHE A 320 -26.29 -7.27 -5.29
CA PHE A 320 -26.91 -7.85 -4.11
C PHE A 320 -26.55 -9.35 -4.06
N ILE A 321 -25.85 -9.73 -3.01
CA ILE A 321 -25.42 -11.12 -2.80
C ILE A 321 -26.22 -11.72 -1.66
N ARG A 322 -26.87 -12.84 -1.96
CA ARG A 322 -27.58 -13.64 -0.97
C ARG A 322 -26.96 -15.01 -0.93
N ASP A 323 -26.32 -15.31 0.16
CA ASP A 323 -25.87 -16.66 0.50
C ASP A 323 -26.84 -17.30 1.49
N THR A 324 -26.75 -18.63 1.68
CA THR A 324 -27.61 -19.41 2.59
C THR A 324 -27.61 -18.93 4.03
N LYS A 325 -26.60 -18.13 4.44
CA LYS A 325 -26.43 -17.65 5.81
C LYS A 325 -26.32 -16.14 5.96
N THR A 326 -25.99 -15.41 4.90
CA THR A 326 -25.70 -13.99 4.95
C THR A 326 -26.24 -13.26 3.73
N ILE A 327 -26.64 -12.02 3.95
CA ILE A 327 -27.05 -11.08 2.88
C ILE A 327 -26.08 -9.92 2.97
N TRP A 328 -25.54 -9.49 1.82
CA TRP A 328 -24.71 -8.29 1.76
C TRP A 328 -24.79 -7.63 0.40
N TYR A 329 -24.35 -6.38 0.33
CA TYR A 329 -24.19 -5.64 -0.91
C TYR A 329 -22.72 -5.56 -1.26
N GLU A 330 -22.37 -5.83 -2.51
CA GLU A 330 -21.06 -5.64 -3.06
C GLU A 330 -21.07 -4.43 -4.00
N PHE A 331 -20.22 -3.48 -3.69
CA PHE A 331 -20.03 -2.26 -4.46
C PHE A 331 -18.71 -2.35 -5.20
N ASN A 332 -18.74 -2.19 -6.52
CA ASN A 332 -17.53 -2.06 -7.31
C ASN A 332 -17.18 -0.58 -7.43
N TYR A 333 -15.99 -0.23 -6.93
CA TYR A 333 -15.45 1.11 -6.96
C TYR A 333 -14.02 1.04 -7.48
N HIS A 334 -13.81 1.50 -8.72
CA HIS A 334 -12.60 1.22 -9.47
C HIS A 334 -12.28 -0.29 -9.41
N ASP A 335 -11.08 -0.65 -8.96
CA ASP A 335 -10.67 -2.06 -8.83
C ASP A 335 -10.91 -2.64 -7.43
N GLN A 336 -11.69 -1.95 -6.60
CA GLN A 336 -12.01 -2.38 -5.25
C GLN A 336 -13.43 -2.92 -5.15
N ARG A 337 -13.55 -4.06 -4.49
CA ARG A 337 -14.83 -4.59 -4.03
C ARG A 337 -15.05 -4.22 -2.59
N ILE A 338 -16.12 -3.51 -2.33
CA ILE A 338 -16.51 -3.11 -0.98
C ILE A 338 -17.75 -3.89 -0.60
N THR A 339 -17.63 -4.75 0.41
CA THR A 339 -18.75 -5.54 0.93
C THR A 339 -19.36 -4.84 2.14
N VAL A 340 -20.66 -4.62 2.11
CA VAL A 340 -21.39 -3.92 3.17
C VAL A 340 -22.53 -4.79 3.66
N GLN A 341 -22.64 -4.96 4.98
CA GLN A 341 -23.73 -5.69 5.62
C GLN A 341 -25.02 -4.83 5.65
N PRO A 342 -26.21 -5.46 5.65
CA PRO A 342 -27.47 -4.73 5.73
C PRO A 342 -27.58 -3.77 6.91
N GLU A 343 -26.96 -4.11 8.04
CA GLU A 343 -26.97 -3.26 9.24
C GLU A 343 -26.21 -1.95 9.03
N ASP A 344 -25.15 -1.98 8.21
CA ASP A 344 -24.37 -0.80 7.84
C ASP A 344 -25.13 0.09 6.83
N MET A 345 -26.18 -0.42 6.23
CA MET A 345 -27.03 0.25 5.24
C MET A 345 -28.38 0.72 5.82
N LYS A 346 -28.49 0.76 7.12
CA LYS A 346 -29.69 1.15 7.86
C LYS A 346 -30.26 2.51 7.41
N ASP A 347 -29.39 3.42 7.07
CA ASP A 347 -29.75 4.72 6.53
C ASP A 347 -28.58 5.27 5.69
N GLU A 348 -28.89 6.22 4.79
CA GLU A 348 -27.91 6.83 3.89
C GLU A 348 -26.74 7.47 4.64
N LYS A 349 -26.99 8.06 5.80
CA LYS A 349 -25.95 8.72 6.61
C LYS A 349 -24.95 7.70 7.16
N THR A 350 -25.44 6.60 7.71
CA THR A 350 -24.61 5.50 8.23
C THR A 350 -23.78 4.89 7.10
N PHE A 351 -24.40 4.63 5.97
CA PHE A 351 -23.73 4.09 4.80
C PHE A 351 -22.67 5.04 4.25
N ARG A 352 -22.96 6.33 4.09
CA ARG A 352 -21.96 7.33 3.71
C ARG A 352 -20.78 7.36 4.66
N THR A 353 -21.04 7.29 5.96
CA THR A 353 -19.99 7.23 6.99
C THR A 353 -19.13 5.97 6.84
N ARG A 354 -19.75 4.83 6.53
CA ARG A 354 -19.04 3.57 6.30
C ARG A 354 -18.13 3.67 5.07
N LEU A 355 -18.63 4.22 3.99
CA LEU A 355 -17.87 4.39 2.74
C LEU A 355 -16.77 5.43 2.84
N LEU A 356 -16.90 6.45 3.67
CA LEU A 356 -15.81 7.39 3.96
C LEU A 356 -14.54 6.68 4.45
N ARG A 357 -14.67 5.54 5.14
CA ARG A 357 -13.53 4.71 5.56
C ARG A 357 -12.71 4.20 4.38
N TYR A 358 -13.38 3.98 3.24
CA TYR A 358 -12.75 3.57 1.99
C TYR A 358 -12.41 4.75 1.07
N ARG A 359 -12.60 6.00 1.55
CA ARG A 359 -12.47 7.24 0.76
C ARG A 359 -13.39 7.28 -0.46
N VAL A 360 -14.52 6.62 -0.36
CA VAL A 360 -15.53 6.61 -1.40
C VAL A 360 -16.55 7.70 -1.12
N PHE A 361 -16.77 8.53 -2.10
CA PHE A 361 -17.74 9.63 -2.08
C PHE A 361 -18.66 9.46 -3.27
N TRP A 362 -19.98 9.56 -3.07
CA TRP A 362 -20.93 9.51 -4.18
C TRP A 362 -22.06 10.51 -3.96
N MET A 363 -22.69 10.98 -5.03
CA MET A 363 -23.90 11.78 -4.99
C MET A 363 -25.16 10.93 -5.12
N THR A 364 -25.16 10.01 -6.05
CA THR A 364 -26.26 9.10 -6.30
C THR A 364 -25.76 7.68 -6.29
N LEU A 365 -26.48 6.77 -5.65
CA LEU A 365 -26.21 5.34 -5.77
C LEU A 365 -26.78 4.80 -7.05
N PRO A 366 -26.02 3.98 -7.79
CA PRO A 366 -26.55 3.26 -8.93
C PRO A 366 -27.67 2.30 -8.47
N LYS A 367 -28.64 2.05 -9.33
CA LYS A 367 -29.67 1.04 -9.04
C LYS A 367 -29.05 -0.34 -8.92
N SER A 368 -29.43 -1.09 -7.90
CA SER A 368 -29.00 -2.49 -7.76
C SER A 368 -29.46 -3.32 -8.95
N LYS A 369 -28.56 -4.10 -9.54
CA LYS A 369 -28.89 -4.98 -10.68
C LYS A 369 -29.65 -6.25 -10.29
N LYS A 370 -29.59 -6.69 -9.05
CA LYS A 370 -30.12 -7.98 -8.60
C LYS A 370 -30.79 -7.97 -7.22
N GLY A 371 -31.25 -6.84 -6.74
CA GLY A 371 -31.87 -6.80 -5.43
C GLY A 371 -32.68 -5.52 -5.20
N PRO A 372 -33.32 -5.39 -4.04
CA PRO A 372 -34.04 -4.18 -3.67
C PRO A 372 -33.08 -3.00 -3.56
N ASN A 373 -33.66 -1.79 -3.62
CA ASN A 373 -32.89 -0.59 -3.32
C ASN A 373 -32.27 -0.72 -1.91
N PRO A 374 -30.94 -0.54 -1.77
CA PRO A 374 -30.27 -0.70 -0.49
C PRO A 374 -30.80 0.19 0.64
N PHE A 375 -31.52 1.24 0.33
CA PHE A 375 -32.12 2.15 1.34
C PHE A 375 -33.63 1.98 1.54
N GLU A 376 -34.25 1.01 0.88
CA GLU A 376 -35.67 0.69 1.02
C GLU A 376 -35.94 -0.59 1.83
N LEU A 377 -34.89 -1.10 2.49
CA LEU A 377 -34.98 -2.26 3.39
C LEU A 377 -35.29 -1.79 4.84
#